data_1e77f3050c9ad11e91aad11aeff5c6e1
#
_entry.id   1e77f3050c9ad11e91aad11aeff5c6e1
#
_cell.length_a   1.000
_cell.length_b   1.000
_cell.length_c   1.000
_cell.angle_alpha   90.00
_cell.angle_beta   90.00
_cell.angle_gamma   90.00
#
_symmetry.space_group_name_H-M   'P 1'
#
loop_
_entity.id
_entity.type
_entity.pdbx_description
1 polymer ?
#
loop_
_entity_poly.entity_id
_entity_poly.type
_entity_poly.pdbx_seq_one_letter_code
_entity_poly.pdbx_strand_id
1 'polypeptide(L)'
;KVQDKNVEKVELGTRPFRVWVEGQEFNAESLIICTGAEATWLGVEGEEEQKGRGISTCATCDGAFFKNEEVIVIGGGDSAMEEATFLTRFAEKVTIIHRRDVFKASKVMLERAKAHPKIEIRTHRQVTKWLSDEKGLTGALIEDPRDGSTEEIACTGAFIAIGHKPITDFLAGQVMTDSEGYILH
;
A
#
# COMPACT_ATOMS: atom_id res chain seq x y z
N LYS A 1 14.48 10.94 -26.47
CA LYS A 1 13.50 11.95 -26.00
C LYS A 1 12.59 11.29 -25.00
N VAL A 2 12.47 11.84 -23.80
CA VAL A 2 11.51 11.38 -22.80
C VAL A 2 10.15 11.98 -23.13
N GLN A 3 9.08 11.19 -23.00
CA GLN A 3 7.69 11.63 -23.08
C GLN A 3 7.03 11.27 -21.76
N ASP A 4 6.40 12.25 -21.11
CA ASP A 4 5.62 12.07 -19.88
C ASP A 4 4.18 11.69 -20.26
N LYS A 5 4.01 10.42 -20.64
CA LYS A 5 2.76 9.87 -21.18
C LYS A 5 2.62 8.39 -20.83
N ASN A 6 1.39 7.92 -20.75
CA ASN A 6 1.08 6.53 -20.45
C ASN A 6 1.09 5.66 -21.72
N VAL A 7 1.66 4.46 -21.59
CA VAL A 7 1.52 3.41 -22.58
C VAL A 7 0.17 2.73 -22.40
N GLU A 8 -0.63 2.72 -23.45
CA GLU A 8 -1.98 2.16 -23.42
C GLU A 8 -1.99 0.67 -23.80
N LYS A 9 -1.12 0.30 -24.74
CA LYS A 9 -1.13 -1.03 -25.33
C LYS A 9 0.23 -1.32 -25.97
N VAL A 10 0.59 -2.60 -26.04
CA VAL A 10 1.74 -3.10 -26.79
C VAL A 10 1.33 -4.28 -27.69
N GLU A 11 2.07 -4.52 -28.75
CA GLU A 11 2.05 -5.76 -29.54
C GLU A 11 3.47 -6.29 -29.67
N LEU A 12 3.72 -7.45 -29.05
CA LEU A 12 5.05 -8.05 -28.88
C LEU A 12 5.25 -9.33 -29.71
N GLY A 13 4.25 -9.74 -30.49
CA GLY A 13 4.29 -11.00 -31.27
C GLY A 13 5.29 -11.00 -32.41
N THR A 14 5.60 -9.86 -33.01
CA THR A 14 6.53 -9.70 -34.16
C THR A 14 7.36 -8.44 -34.00
N ARG A 15 8.58 -8.43 -34.59
CA ARG A 15 9.42 -7.23 -34.66
C ARG A 15 9.21 -6.48 -36.00
N PRO A 16 9.26 -5.15 -35.94
CA PRO A 16 9.42 -4.29 -34.76
C PRO A 16 8.21 -4.41 -33.85
N PHE A 17 8.43 -4.34 -32.50
CA PHE A 17 7.35 -4.26 -31.49
C PHE A 17 6.58 -2.96 -31.68
N ARG A 18 5.28 -3.01 -31.49
CA ARG A 18 4.42 -1.82 -31.57
C ARG A 18 3.96 -1.39 -30.19
N VAL A 19 4.02 -0.09 -29.92
CA VAL A 19 3.66 0.54 -28.63
C VAL A 19 2.73 1.71 -28.90
N TRP A 20 1.59 1.78 -28.23
CA TRP A 20 0.62 2.88 -28.37
C TRP A 20 0.67 3.78 -27.14
N VAL A 21 0.75 5.08 -27.40
CA VAL A 21 0.81 6.16 -26.43
C VAL A 21 -0.13 7.27 -26.89
N GLU A 22 -1.21 7.51 -26.18
CA GLU A 22 -2.27 8.48 -26.55
C GLU A 22 -2.74 8.33 -28.00
N GLY A 23 -3.00 7.10 -28.42
CA GLY A 23 -3.45 6.75 -29.76
C GLY A 23 -2.36 6.80 -30.85
N GLN A 24 -1.15 7.23 -30.54
CA GLN A 24 -0.02 7.25 -31.47
C GLN A 24 0.76 5.93 -31.40
N GLU A 25 1.04 5.33 -32.56
CA GLU A 25 1.87 4.13 -32.68
C GLU A 25 3.36 4.47 -32.77
N PHE A 26 4.16 3.73 -32.02
CA PHE A 26 5.63 3.73 -32.06
C PHE A 26 6.14 2.33 -32.36
N ASN A 27 7.20 2.23 -33.17
CA ASN A 27 7.87 0.99 -33.51
C ASN A 27 9.21 0.90 -32.76
N ALA A 28 9.53 -0.28 -32.19
CA ALA A 28 10.77 -0.52 -31.45
C ALA A 28 11.32 -1.92 -31.71
N GLU A 29 12.64 -2.02 -31.94
CA GLU A 29 13.33 -3.31 -32.09
C GLU A 29 13.47 -4.06 -30.75
N SER A 30 13.50 -3.31 -29.64
CA SER A 30 13.52 -3.84 -28.27
C SER A 30 12.71 -2.95 -27.34
N LEU A 31 12.19 -3.53 -26.27
CA LEU A 31 11.39 -2.85 -25.26
C LEU A 31 11.92 -3.22 -23.87
N ILE A 32 12.11 -2.20 -23.01
CA ILE A 32 12.42 -2.36 -21.60
C ILE A 32 11.21 -1.92 -20.81
N ILE A 33 10.65 -2.81 -19.98
CA ILE A 33 9.45 -2.57 -19.18
C ILE A 33 9.88 -2.23 -17.75
N CYS A 34 9.64 -0.99 -17.33
CA CYS A 34 9.99 -0.47 -16.01
C CYS A 34 8.81 0.30 -15.41
N THR A 35 7.61 -0.26 -15.48
CA THR A 35 6.37 0.42 -15.11
C THR A 35 6.08 0.45 -13.61
N GLY A 36 6.83 -0.33 -12.81
CA GLY A 36 6.68 -0.36 -11.36
C GLY A 36 5.36 -0.99 -10.89
N ALA A 37 4.93 -0.59 -9.71
CA ALA A 37 3.70 -1.05 -9.08
C ALA A 37 3.05 0.08 -8.29
N GLU A 38 1.73 0.06 -8.19
CA GLU A 38 0.95 0.99 -7.38
C GLU A 38 0.61 0.36 -6.04
N ALA A 39 0.58 1.18 -4.97
CA ALA A 39 0.12 0.73 -3.68
C ALA A 39 -1.37 0.39 -3.72
N THR A 40 -1.74 -0.70 -3.06
CA THR A 40 -3.14 -1.06 -2.90
C THR A 40 -3.76 -0.23 -1.77
N TRP A 41 -4.92 0.37 -2.04
CA TRP A 41 -5.70 1.15 -1.10
C TRP A 41 -6.84 0.32 -0.52
N LEU A 42 -7.42 0.74 0.62
CA LEU A 42 -8.55 0.05 1.23
C LEU A 42 -9.86 0.29 0.46
N GLY A 43 -10.02 1.46 -0.13
CA GLY A 43 -11.23 1.88 -0.84
C GLY A 43 -12.40 2.16 0.10
N VAL A 44 -12.13 2.60 1.34
CA VAL A 44 -13.15 2.90 2.34
C VAL A 44 -13.48 4.39 2.42
N GLU A 45 -14.61 4.72 3.05
CA GLU A 45 -15.10 6.10 3.18
C GLU A 45 -14.04 7.01 3.84
N GLY A 46 -13.82 8.18 3.26
CA GLY A 46 -12.88 9.19 3.74
C GLY A 46 -11.42 8.98 3.29
N GLU A 47 -11.11 7.90 2.55
CA GLU A 47 -9.73 7.60 2.17
C GLU A 47 -9.17 8.60 1.15
N GLU A 48 -9.94 8.92 0.09
CA GLU A 48 -9.48 9.81 -0.98
C GLU A 48 -9.14 11.21 -0.47
N GLU A 49 -9.95 11.75 0.44
CA GLU A 49 -9.77 13.08 1.01
C GLU A 49 -8.55 13.17 1.92
N GLN A 50 -8.11 12.04 2.47
CA GLN A 50 -7.01 11.97 3.43
C GLN A 50 -5.70 11.46 2.82
N LYS A 51 -5.66 11.05 1.56
CA LYS A 51 -4.41 10.69 0.85
C LYS A 51 -3.44 11.87 0.86
N GLY A 52 -2.26 11.68 1.46
CA GLY A 52 -1.27 12.73 1.65
C GLY A 52 -1.64 13.80 2.70
N ARG A 53 -2.76 13.62 3.43
CA ARG A 53 -3.22 14.50 4.51
C ARG A 53 -3.45 13.75 5.83
N GLY A 54 -2.66 12.70 6.05
CA GLY A 54 -2.75 11.81 7.20
C GLY A 54 -2.68 10.35 6.78
N ILE A 55 -3.07 9.98 5.55
CA ILE A 55 -2.94 8.62 5.05
C ILE A 55 -1.83 8.54 4.00
N SER A 56 -0.91 7.59 4.18
CA SER A 56 0.23 7.31 3.30
C SER A 56 0.36 5.82 3.01
N THR A 57 1.15 5.49 1.99
CA THR A 57 1.58 4.13 1.65
C THR A 57 3.09 3.97 1.74
N CYS A 58 3.80 4.94 2.34
CA CYS A 58 5.26 4.97 2.41
C CYS A 58 5.74 5.52 3.76
N ALA A 59 6.01 4.65 4.73
CA ALA A 59 6.49 5.07 6.04
C ALA A 59 7.85 5.78 5.97
N THR A 60 8.73 5.36 5.07
CA THR A 60 10.05 5.99 4.90
C THR A 60 9.96 7.39 4.29
N CYS A 61 8.92 7.67 3.50
CA CYS A 61 8.66 8.98 2.91
C CYS A 61 8.09 9.95 3.94
N ASP A 62 7.06 9.53 4.66
CA ASP A 62 6.17 10.42 5.40
C ASP A 62 6.26 10.26 6.93
N GLY A 63 6.90 9.19 7.44
CA GLY A 63 6.93 8.88 8.86
C GLY A 63 7.47 10.00 9.75
N ALA A 64 8.39 10.82 9.23
CA ALA A 64 8.96 11.94 9.97
C ALA A 64 7.96 13.06 10.30
N PHE A 65 6.84 13.15 9.58
CA PHE A 65 5.78 14.13 9.85
C PHE A 65 4.95 13.79 11.10
N PHE A 66 4.99 12.54 11.56
CA PHE A 66 4.20 12.05 12.69
C PHE A 66 5.04 11.89 13.98
N LYS A 67 5.92 12.87 14.23
CA LYS A 67 6.79 12.85 15.41
C LYS A 67 6.00 13.07 16.70
N ASN A 68 6.13 12.11 17.65
CA ASN A 68 5.42 12.06 18.92
C ASN A 68 3.88 11.93 18.77
N GLU A 69 3.42 11.38 17.66
CA GLU A 69 2.02 11.16 17.35
C GLU A 69 1.67 9.66 17.44
N GLU A 70 0.39 9.37 17.58
CA GLU A 70 -0.13 8.01 17.46
C GLU A 70 -0.48 7.72 16.01
N VAL A 71 0.07 6.63 15.48
CA VAL A 71 -0.15 6.22 14.08
C VAL A 71 -0.64 4.77 14.01
N ILE A 72 -1.34 4.45 12.93
CA ILE A 72 -1.75 3.08 12.64
C ILE A 72 -1.10 2.58 11.35
N VAL A 73 -0.82 1.27 11.30
CA VAL A 73 -0.34 0.57 10.10
C VAL A 73 -1.34 -0.53 9.77
N ILE A 74 -1.85 -0.53 8.55
CA ILE A 74 -2.83 -1.52 8.10
C ILE A 74 -2.10 -2.56 7.25
N GLY A 75 -2.08 -3.81 7.73
CA GLY A 75 -1.46 -4.90 7.01
C GLY A 75 -1.06 -6.08 7.90
N GLY A 76 -0.50 -7.12 7.30
CA GLY A 76 -0.07 -8.33 8.01
C GLY A 76 1.04 -9.10 7.30
N GLY A 77 1.70 -8.48 6.33
CA GLY A 77 2.91 -8.96 5.64
C GLY A 77 4.19 -8.33 6.20
N ASP A 78 5.33 -8.73 5.65
CA ASP A 78 6.64 -8.20 6.04
C ASP A 78 6.71 -6.68 5.91
N SER A 79 6.15 -6.09 4.85
CA SER A 79 6.10 -4.63 4.67
C SER A 79 5.41 -3.92 5.83
N ALA A 80 4.28 -4.46 6.33
CA ALA A 80 3.59 -3.87 7.47
C ALA A 80 4.44 -3.91 8.75
N MET A 81 5.18 -5.01 8.98
CA MET A 81 6.07 -5.15 10.13
C MET A 81 7.28 -4.19 10.03
N GLU A 82 7.85 -4.06 8.83
CA GLU A 82 8.96 -3.14 8.56
C GLU A 82 8.54 -1.69 8.73
N GLU A 83 7.43 -1.29 8.13
CA GLU A 83 6.91 0.07 8.24
C GLU A 83 6.56 0.42 9.69
N ALA A 84 5.87 -0.47 10.40
CA ALA A 84 5.56 -0.26 11.81
C ALA A 84 6.83 -0.10 12.65
N THR A 85 7.83 -0.95 12.43
CA THR A 85 9.12 -0.86 13.12
C THR A 85 9.86 0.44 12.78
N PHE A 86 9.83 0.88 11.52
CA PHE A 86 10.43 2.13 11.09
C PHE A 86 9.77 3.34 11.75
N LEU A 87 8.45 3.37 11.80
CA LEU A 87 7.65 4.46 12.37
C LEU A 87 7.93 4.67 13.87
N THR A 88 8.32 3.64 14.61
CA THR A 88 8.68 3.78 16.05
C THR A 88 9.83 4.76 16.31
N ARG A 89 10.60 5.11 15.28
CA ARG A 89 11.66 6.12 15.37
C ARG A 89 11.11 7.54 15.57
N PHE A 90 9.88 7.76 15.15
CA PHE A 90 9.24 9.07 15.16
C PHE A 90 8.01 9.08 16.05
N ALA A 91 7.09 8.16 15.81
CA ALA A 91 5.81 8.07 16.50
C ALA A 91 5.97 7.76 18.00
N GLU A 92 5.03 8.23 18.77
CA GLU A 92 4.89 7.85 20.18
C GLU A 92 4.39 6.41 20.30
N LYS A 93 3.37 6.07 19.51
CA LYS A 93 2.78 4.74 19.44
C LYS A 93 2.43 4.35 18.02
N VAL A 94 2.61 3.07 17.69
CA VAL A 94 2.24 2.47 16.41
C VAL A 94 1.28 1.31 16.67
N THR A 95 0.08 1.35 16.09
CA THR A 95 -0.88 0.25 16.20
C THR A 95 -1.02 -0.45 14.86
N ILE A 96 -0.66 -1.75 14.79
CA ILE A 96 -0.88 -2.56 13.59
C ILE A 96 -2.32 -3.09 13.61
N ILE A 97 -3.07 -2.78 12.56
CA ILE A 97 -4.44 -3.27 12.35
C ILE A 97 -4.39 -4.40 11.32
N HIS A 98 -4.82 -5.60 11.72
CA HIS A 98 -4.84 -6.76 10.85
C HIS A 98 -6.19 -7.50 10.95
N ARG A 99 -6.78 -7.78 9.76
CA ARG A 99 -8.14 -8.37 9.67
C ARG A 99 -8.23 -9.85 10.07
N ARG A 100 -7.11 -10.54 10.20
CA ARG A 100 -7.02 -11.98 10.53
C ARG A 100 -6.16 -12.19 11.77
N ASP A 101 -6.12 -13.42 12.26
CA ASP A 101 -5.20 -13.88 13.31
C ASP A 101 -3.88 -14.42 12.73
N VAL A 102 -3.89 -14.81 11.44
CA VAL A 102 -2.73 -15.36 10.72
C VAL A 102 -2.05 -14.28 9.89
N PHE A 103 -0.77 -14.07 10.17
CA PHE A 103 0.07 -13.10 9.45
C PHE A 103 0.77 -13.78 8.26
N LYS A 104 0.89 -13.03 7.15
CA LYS A 104 1.75 -13.42 6.02
C LYS A 104 3.23 -13.07 6.27
N ALA A 105 3.49 -12.22 7.26
CA ALA A 105 4.84 -11.81 7.64
C ALA A 105 5.69 -13.02 8.07
N SER A 106 6.99 -12.94 7.80
CA SER A 106 7.96 -13.90 8.30
C SER A 106 7.95 -13.91 9.84
N LYS A 107 8.21 -15.07 10.44
CA LYS A 107 8.21 -15.23 11.89
C LYS A 107 9.16 -14.22 12.57
N VAL A 108 10.31 -13.99 11.98
CA VAL A 108 11.32 -13.06 12.52
C VAL A 108 10.80 -11.62 12.56
N MET A 109 10.15 -11.16 11.49
CA MET A 109 9.61 -9.81 11.42
C MET A 109 8.44 -9.61 12.38
N LEU A 110 7.55 -10.59 12.45
CA LEU A 110 6.41 -10.57 13.37
C LEU A 110 6.85 -10.55 14.85
N GLU A 111 7.80 -11.40 15.23
CA GLU A 111 8.31 -11.42 16.63
C GLU A 111 9.06 -10.13 16.98
N ARG A 112 9.78 -9.53 16.04
CA ARG A 112 10.40 -8.22 16.23
C ARG A 112 9.36 -7.13 16.49
N ALA A 113 8.29 -7.09 15.70
CA ALA A 113 7.21 -6.13 15.89
C ALA A 113 6.51 -6.33 17.25
N LYS A 114 6.18 -7.58 17.61
CA LYS A 114 5.55 -7.91 18.91
C LYS A 114 6.40 -7.55 20.12
N ALA A 115 7.73 -7.67 20.01
CA ALA A 115 8.65 -7.37 21.11
C ALA A 115 8.90 -5.86 21.28
N HIS A 116 8.46 -5.03 20.34
CA HIS A 116 8.76 -3.60 20.38
C HIS A 116 7.79 -2.85 21.31
N PRO A 117 8.27 -2.09 22.31
CA PRO A 117 7.42 -1.47 23.35
C PRO A 117 6.44 -0.43 22.82
N LYS A 118 6.71 0.18 21.68
CA LYS A 118 5.83 1.16 21.03
C LYS A 118 4.81 0.55 20.07
N ILE A 119 4.88 -0.77 19.79
CA ILE A 119 4.00 -1.42 18.82
C ILE A 119 2.91 -2.20 19.56
N GLU A 120 1.66 -1.88 19.25
CA GLU A 120 0.48 -2.67 19.59
C GLU A 120 -0.02 -3.41 18.34
N ILE A 121 -0.42 -4.67 18.47
CA ILE A 121 -1.01 -5.43 17.36
C ILE A 121 -2.46 -5.76 17.69
N ARG A 122 -3.38 -5.32 16.84
CA ARG A 122 -4.81 -5.63 16.91
C ARG A 122 -5.22 -6.51 15.75
N THR A 123 -5.50 -7.76 16.03
CA THR A 123 -6.02 -8.74 15.07
C THR A 123 -7.54 -8.72 15.03
N HIS A 124 -8.11 -9.32 13.98
CA HIS A 124 -9.55 -9.31 13.72
C HIS A 124 -10.11 -7.89 13.73
N ARG A 125 -9.38 -6.97 13.10
CA ARG A 125 -9.80 -5.58 12.94
C ARG A 125 -9.55 -5.14 11.50
N GLN A 126 -10.53 -4.49 10.92
CA GLN A 126 -10.44 -3.85 9.61
C GLN A 126 -10.96 -2.42 9.70
N VAL A 127 -10.31 -1.51 8.99
CA VAL A 127 -10.79 -0.13 8.86
C VAL A 127 -11.97 -0.12 7.91
N THR A 128 -13.07 0.52 8.32
CA THR A 128 -14.28 0.67 7.49
C THR A 128 -14.55 2.13 7.12
N LYS A 129 -13.99 3.07 7.88
CA LYS A 129 -14.14 4.50 7.63
C LYS A 129 -12.98 5.27 8.25
N TRP A 130 -12.53 6.33 7.57
CA TRP A 130 -11.60 7.31 8.12
C TRP A 130 -12.34 8.47 8.76
N LEU A 131 -11.83 8.93 9.90
CA LEU A 131 -12.37 10.07 10.63
C LEU A 131 -11.41 11.24 10.49
N SER A 132 -11.93 12.41 10.16
CA SER A 132 -11.11 13.60 9.94
C SER A 132 -11.86 14.88 10.35
N ASP A 133 -11.10 15.93 10.60
CA ASP A 133 -11.60 17.28 10.79
C ASP A 133 -10.92 18.26 9.80
N GLU A 134 -11.07 19.56 10.02
CA GLU A 134 -10.47 20.60 9.19
C GLU A 134 -8.93 20.53 9.16
N LYS A 135 -8.30 19.94 10.19
CA LYS A 135 -6.84 19.82 10.31
C LYS A 135 -6.27 18.57 9.64
N GLY A 136 -7.09 17.54 9.41
CA GLY A 136 -6.69 16.29 8.78
C GLY A 136 -7.24 15.05 9.48
N LEU A 137 -6.51 13.95 9.42
CA LEU A 137 -6.91 12.67 10.00
C LEU A 137 -6.95 12.76 11.53
N THR A 138 -8.06 12.28 12.12
CA THR A 138 -8.24 12.22 13.59
C THR A 138 -8.39 10.79 14.10
N GLY A 139 -8.68 9.83 13.21
CA GLY A 139 -8.87 8.44 13.59
C GLY A 139 -9.46 7.58 12.50
N ALA A 140 -9.85 6.39 12.90
CA ALA A 140 -10.54 5.43 12.04
C ALA A 140 -11.64 4.70 12.81
N LEU A 141 -12.73 4.37 12.11
CA LEU A 141 -13.69 3.37 12.57
C LEU A 141 -13.17 2.00 12.15
N ILE A 142 -12.97 1.13 13.14
CA ILE A 142 -12.52 -0.24 12.91
C ILE A 142 -13.61 -1.22 13.33
N GLU A 143 -13.72 -2.32 12.61
CA GLU A 143 -14.74 -3.36 12.78
C GLU A 143 -14.07 -4.71 13.04
N ASP A 144 -14.68 -5.52 13.89
CA ASP A 144 -14.39 -6.95 14.00
C ASP A 144 -15.23 -7.70 12.93
N PRO A 145 -14.61 -8.29 11.89
CA PRO A 145 -15.35 -8.96 10.82
C PRO A 145 -16.07 -10.24 11.25
N ARG A 146 -15.88 -10.71 12.49
CA ARG A 146 -16.49 -11.93 13.01
C ARG A 146 -17.88 -11.69 13.57
N ASP A 147 -18.12 -10.52 14.16
CA ASP A 147 -19.39 -10.18 14.85
C ASP A 147 -19.97 -8.81 14.45
N GLY A 148 -19.22 -8.05 13.61
CA GLY A 148 -19.62 -6.73 13.15
C GLY A 148 -19.52 -5.63 14.22
N SER A 149 -18.92 -5.91 15.37
CA SER A 149 -18.70 -4.88 16.39
C SER A 149 -17.71 -3.82 15.91
N THR A 150 -18.01 -2.56 16.20
CA THR A 150 -17.19 -1.42 15.77
C THR A 150 -16.65 -0.65 16.97
N GLU A 151 -15.47 -0.08 16.79
CA GLU A 151 -14.85 0.85 17.73
C GLU A 151 -14.09 1.95 16.97
N GLU A 152 -13.92 3.11 17.59
CA GLU A 152 -13.07 4.16 17.06
C GLU A 152 -11.65 4.03 17.61
N ILE A 153 -10.66 4.21 16.75
CA ILE A 153 -9.26 4.32 17.14
C ILE A 153 -8.75 5.70 16.74
N ALA A 154 -8.23 6.45 17.71
CA ALA A 154 -7.61 7.74 17.45
C ALA A 154 -6.25 7.54 16.77
N CYS A 155 -5.96 8.31 15.74
CA CYS A 155 -4.66 8.40 15.10
C CYS A 155 -4.58 9.66 14.24
N THR A 156 -3.41 10.26 14.15
CA THR A 156 -3.14 11.41 13.27
C THR A 156 -2.48 10.99 11.96
N GLY A 157 -1.98 9.75 11.91
CA GLY A 157 -1.37 9.15 10.72
C GLY A 157 -1.76 7.70 10.52
N ALA A 158 -1.93 7.32 9.27
CA ALA A 158 -2.23 5.95 8.87
C ALA A 158 -1.35 5.53 7.68
N PHE A 159 -0.82 4.31 7.74
CA PHE A 159 0.05 3.76 6.70
C PHE A 159 -0.56 2.47 6.15
N ILE A 160 -0.88 2.47 4.86
CA ILE A 160 -1.52 1.34 4.18
C ILE A 160 -0.45 0.42 3.61
N ALA A 161 -0.24 -0.73 4.25
CA ALA A 161 0.79 -1.72 3.91
C ALA A 161 0.16 -3.08 3.55
N ILE A 162 -0.83 -3.09 2.64
CA ILE A 162 -1.58 -4.28 2.24
C ILE A 162 -1.13 -4.88 0.90
N GLY A 163 -0.04 -4.35 0.32
CA GLY A 163 0.58 -4.83 -0.90
C GLY A 163 0.54 -3.82 -2.04
N HIS A 164 1.06 -4.25 -3.19
CA HIS A 164 1.16 -3.44 -4.40
C HIS A 164 0.59 -4.24 -5.58
N LYS A 165 0.04 -3.54 -6.56
CA LYS A 165 -0.38 -4.08 -7.85
C LYS A 165 0.63 -3.65 -8.91
N PRO A 166 1.33 -4.58 -9.59
CA PRO A 166 2.24 -4.22 -10.69
C PRO A 166 1.45 -3.61 -11.85
N ILE A 167 2.05 -2.58 -12.50
CA ILE A 167 1.43 -1.90 -13.64
C ILE A 167 1.80 -2.67 -14.91
N THR A 168 1.11 -3.79 -15.15
CA THR A 168 1.36 -4.72 -16.25
C THR A 168 0.12 -5.01 -17.11
N ASP A 169 -1.03 -4.42 -16.78
CA ASP A 169 -2.31 -4.66 -17.47
C ASP A 169 -2.20 -4.36 -18.99
N PHE A 170 -1.41 -3.34 -19.40
CA PHE A 170 -1.19 -2.96 -20.81
C PHE A 170 -0.48 -4.03 -21.64
N LEU A 171 0.16 -5.02 -20.99
CA LEU A 171 0.82 -6.14 -21.67
C LEU A 171 -0.18 -7.18 -22.19
N ALA A 172 -1.42 -7.20 -21.67
CA ALA A 172 -2.52 -8.04 -22.15
C ALA A 172 -2.14 -9.53 -22.30
N GLY A 173 -1.34 -10.08 -21.36
CA GLY A 173 -0.92 -11.48 -21.37
C GLY A 173 0.18 -11.85 -22.38
N GLN A 174 0.77 -10.90 -23.08
CA GLN A 174 1.85 -11.16 -24.04
C GLN A 174 3.21 -11.43 -23.38
N VAL A 175 3.32 -11.20 -22.07
CA VAL A 175 4.47 -11.53 -21.21
C VAL A 175 3.97 -12.39 -20.07
N MET A 176 4.72 -13.43 -19.71
CA MET A 176 4.35 -14.30 -18.59
C MET A 176 4.43 -13.52 -17.27
N THR A 177 3.38 -13.64 -16.47
CA THR A 177 3.31 -13.06 -15.13
C THR A 177 2.94 -14.13 -14.11
N ASP A 178 3.27 -13.88 -12.83
CA ASP A 178 2.78 -14.70 -11.73
C ASP A 178 1.29 -14.39 -11.41
N SER A 179 0.76 -15.04 -10.38
CA SER A 179 -0.64 -14.84 -9.95
C SER A 179 -0.94 -13.45 -9.38
N GLU A 180 0.09 -12.67 -9.04
CA GLU A 180 -0.02 -11.31 -8.53
C GLU A 180 0.22 -10.26 -9.63
N GLY A 181 0.57 -10.71 -10.87
CA GLY A 181 0.77 -9.86 -12.04
C GLY A 181 2.22 -9.40 -12.24
N TYR A 182 3.19 -9.87 -11.43
CA TYR A 182 4.61 -9.57 -11.63
C TYR A 182 5.18 -10.37 -12.80
N ILE A 183 6.01 -9.71 -13.62
CA ILE A 183 6.66 -10.33 -14.79
C ILE A 183 7.63 -11.41 -14.29
N LEU A 184 7.50 -12.61 -14.86
CA LEU A 184 8.44 -13.71 -14.65
C LEU A 184 9.69 -13.51 -15.50
N HIS A 185 10.87 -13.73 -14.93
CA HIS A 185 12.18 -13.58 -15.57
C HIS A 185 13.08 -14.79 -15.30
#